data_d324172ec50012e40919e89a327f7277
#
_entry.id   d324172ec50012e40919e89a327f7277
#
_cell.length_a   1.000
_cell.length_b   1.000
_cell.length_c   1.000
_cell.angle_alpha   90.00
_cell.angle_beta   90.00
_cell.angle_gamma   90.00
#
_symmetry.space_group_name_H-M   'P 1'
#
loop_
_entity.id
_entity.type
_entity.pdbx_description
1 polymer ?
#
loop_
_entity_poly.entity_id
_entity_poly.type
_entity_poly.pdbx_seq_one_letter_code
_entity_poly.pdbx_strand_id
1 'polypeptide(L)'
;AGAGGQALGLERAGFEHRALVEIDSHACATLRHNRPQWDIREGDLTAFNADSFRGIDLVAGGVPCPPFSKAGKQLGSQDERDLFPQAIRVVDESRPKAVMLENVRGLLDPMFKDYREKISLQLQALGYWTDWHLFNAADFGVCQLRPRVIFVALQRDIAPHFRWPAPSMTLPPTVGELLGDLMAERHWEGVTDWQQGANNIAPTLVGGSKKHGGPD
;
A
#
# COMPACT_ATOMS: atom_id res chain seq x y z
N ALA A 1 -1.36 8.18 3.41
CA ALA A 1 -0.88 8.26 2.01
C ALA A 1 0.61 7.93 1.89
N GLY A 2 1.36 8.07 3.00
CA GLY A 2 2.82 7.94 3.00
C GLY A 2 3.49 8.96 2.06
N ALA A 3 4.69 8.66 1.57
CA ALA A 3 5.39 9.52 0.62
C ALA A 3 4.87 9.42 -0.84
N GLY A 4 3.71 8.79 -1.06
CA GLY A 4 2.98 8.84 -2.32
C GLY A 4 3.20 7.69 -3.29
N GLY A 5 3.84 6.59 -2.90
CA GLY A 5 4.09 5.48 -3.82
C GLY A 5 2.82 4.90 -4.44
N GLN A 6 1.80 4.61 -3.60
CA GLN A 6 0.50 4.13 -4.08
C GLN A 6 -0.23 5.19 -4.92
N ALA A 7 -0.20 6.45 -4.45
CA ALA A 7 -0.85 7.56 -5.14
C ALA A 7 -0.24 7.77 -6.55
N LEU A 8 1.09 7.72 -6.68
CA LEU A 8 1.77 7.80 -7.97
C LEU A 8 1.36 6.64 -8.91
N GLY A 9 1.22 5.44 -8.36
CA GLY A 9 0.73 4.28 -9.13
C GLY A 9 -0.68 4.49 -9.66
N LEU A 10 -1.57 5.04 -8.84
CA LEU A 10 -2.95 5.35 -9.23
C LEU A 10 -3.00 6.51 -10.24
N GLU A 11 -2.20 7.57 -10.07
CA GLU A 11 -2.07 8.65 -11.08
C GLU A 11 -1.66 8.09 -12.44
N ARG A 12 -0.66 7.19 -12.48
CA ARG A 12 -0.22 6.52 -13.71
C ARG A 12 -1.28 5.59 -14.33
N ALA A 13 -2.18 5.07 -13.51
CA ALA A 13 -3.33 4.29 -13.95
C ALA A 13 -4.51 5.16 -14.42
N GLY A 14 -4.38 6.49 -14.42
CA GLY A 14 -5.39 7.43 -14.91
C GLY A 14 -6.35 7.94 -13.84
N PHE A 15 -6.10 7.70 -12.55
CA PHE A 15 -6.90 8.27 -11.48
C PHE A 15 -6.45 9.69 -11.12
N GLU A 16 -7.41 10.56 -10.89
CA GLU A 16 -7.19 11.89 -10.32
C GLU A 16 -7.42 11.86 -8.81
N HIS A 17 -6.47 12.39 -8.05
CA HIS A 17 -6.59 12.46 -6.59
C HIS A 17 -7.49 13.61 -6.16
N ARG A 18 -8.52 13.30 -5.37
CA ARG A 18 -9.44 14.29 -4.79
C ARG A 18 -8.97 14.77 -3.43
N ALA A 19 -8.34 13.91 -2.65
CA ALA A 19 -7.64 14.22 -1.40
C ALA A 19 -6.67 13.10 -1.03
N LEU A 20 -5.54 13.45 -0.42
CA LEU A 20 -4.62 12.51 0.22
C LEU A 20 -4.47 12.89 1.69
N VAL A 21 -4.88 11.99 2.58
CA VAL A 21 -4.78 12.18 4.03
C VAL A 21 -3.51 11.53 4.54
N GLU A 22 -2.69 12.27 5.27
CA GLU A 22 -1.42 11.79 5.83
C GLU A 22 -1.12 12.53 7.15
N ILE A 23 -0.70 11.79 8.16
CA ILE A 23 -0.39 12.35 9.48
C ILE A 23 1.08 12.79 9.62
N ASP A 24 1.98 12.14 8.85
CA ASP A 24 3.41 12.47 8.90
C ASP A 24 3.72 13.72 8.09
N SER A 25 4.20 14.76 8.78
CA SER A 25 4.51 16.05 8.17
C SER A 25 5.62 15.98 7.11
N HIS A 26 6.62 15.09 7.29
CA HIS A 26 7.70 14.91 6.30
C HIS A 26 7.17 14.23 5.04
N ALA A 27 6.28 13.24 5.18
CA ALA A 27 5.60 12.64 4.05
C ALA A 27 4.72 13.67 3.33
N CYS A 28 3.97 14.49 4.06
CA CYS A 28 3.19 15.59 3.49
C CYS A 28 4.06 16.61 2.73
N ALA A 29 5.20 16.99 3.29
CA ALA A 29 6.16 17.89 2.63
C ALA A 29 6.70 17.27 1.32
N THR A 30 7.03 15.98 1.33
CA THR A 30 7.47 15.23 0.14
C THR A 30 6.39 15.21 -0.93
N LEU A 31 5.14 14.94 -0.56
CA LEU A 31 4.01 14.96 -1.48
C LEU A 31 3.81 16.33 -2.12
N ARG A 32 3.76 17.39 -1.31
CA ARG A 32 3.58 18.78 -1.79
C ARG A 32 4.73 19.22 -2.71
N HIS A 33 5.95 18.81 -2.40
CA HIS A 33 7.11 19.13 -3.23
C HIS A 33 7.04 18.44 -4.61
N ASN A 34 6.72 17.14 -4.64
CA ASN A 34 6.71 16.36 -5.86
C ASN A 34 5.44 16.52 -6.69
N ARG A 35 4.32 16.87 -6.06
CA ARG A 35 3.00 17.00 -6.69
C ARG A 35 2.23 18.17 -6.09
N PRO A 36 2.64 19.41 -6.36
CA PRO A 36 2.02 20.61 -5.79
C PRO A 36 0.53 20.76 -6.14
N GLN A 37 0.06 20.06 -7.18
CA GLN A 37 -1.34 20.07 -7.60
C GLN A 37 -2.24 19.11 -6.80
N TRP A 38 -1.67 18.19 -5.99
CA TRP A 38 -2.48 17.29 -5.18
C TRP A 38 -3.01 17.97 -3.92
N ASP A 39 -4.26 17.69 -3.56
CA ASP A 39 -4.86 18.14 -2.28
C ASP A 39 -4.33 17.27 -1.13
N ILE A 40 -3.25 17.75 -0.48
CA ILE A 40 -2.62 17.06 0.65
C ILE A 40 -3.21 17.58 1.96
N ARG A 41 -3.97 16.74 2.64
CA ARG A 41 -4.59 17.00 3.93
C ARG A 41 -3.76 16.36 5.04
N GLU A 42 -2.94 17.20 5.67
CA GLU A 42 -2.11 16.81 6.81
C GLU A 42 -2.98 16.67 8.05
N GLY A 43 -3.05 15.46 8.62
CA GLY A 43 -3.85 15.19 9.80
C GLY A 43 -4.17 13.70 9.99
N ASP A 44 -4.78 13.42 11.13
CA ASP A 44 -5.22 12.08 11.47
C ASP A 44 -6.48 11.69 10.68
N LEU A 45 -6.47 10.47 10.13
CA LEU A 45 -7.62 9.91 9.42
C LEU A 45 -8.89 9.85 10.31
N THR A 46 -8.73 9.74 11.63
CA THR A 46 -9.84 9.73 12.58
C THR A 46 -10.64 11.03 12.59
N ALA A 47 -9.99 12.15 12.29
CA ALA A 47 -10.60 13.49 12.21
C ALA A 47 -11.08 13.85 10.79
N PHE A 48 -10.75 13.04 9.78
CA PHE A 48 -11.13 13.31 8.41
C PHE A 48 -12.58 12.94 8.16
N ASN A 49 -13.38 13.88 7.66
CA ASN A 49 -14.76 13.65 7.22
C ASN A 49 -14.78 13.43 5.69
N ALA A 50 -15.34 12.32 5.25
CA ALA A 50 -15.40 11.93 3.85
C ALA A 50 -16.76 12.18 3.17
N ASP A 51 -17.75 12.76 3.85
CA ASP A 51 -19.09 13.01 3.28
C ASP A 51 -19.06 13.88 2.03
N SER A 52 -18.15 14.86 1.98
CA SER A 52 -17.99 15.74 0.81
C SER A 52 -17.44 15.03 -0.44
N PHE A 53 -16.96 13.78 -0.27
CA PHE A 53 -16.43 12.94 -1.34
C PHE A 53 -17.40 11.84 -1.77
N ARG A 54 -18.68 11.97 -1.43
CA ARG A 54 -19.68 10.94 -1.71
C ARG A 54 -19.79 10.62 -3.20
N GLY A 55 -19.71 9.33 -3.53
CA GLY A 55 -19.83 8.82 -4.90
C GLY A 55 -18.54 8.85 -5.71
N ILE A 56 -17.38 9.05 -5.08
CA ILE A 56 -16.08 8.93 -5.75
C ILE A 56 -15.85 7.51 -6.31
N ASP A 57 -14.95 7.39 -7.26
CA ASP A 57 -14.69 6.10 -7.91
C ASP A 57 -13.90 5.15 -7.00
N LEU A 58 -12.88 5.66 -6.28
CA LEU A 58 -11.96 4.81 -5.52
C LEU A 58 -11.56 5.44 -4.18
N VAL A 59 -11.66 4.66 -3.10
CA VAL A 59 -10.93 4.86 -1.86
C VAL A 59 -9.74 3.91 -1.83
N ALA A 60 -8.52 4.44 -1.70
CA ALA A 60 -7.32 3.62 -1.64
C ALA A 60 -6.43 4.01 -0.46
N GLY A 61 -5.73 3.04 0.14
CA GLY A 61 -4.82 3.30 1.24
C GLY A 61 -3.98 2.11 1.66
N GLY A 62 -2.81 2.38 2.26
CA GLY A 62 -2.03 1.42 3.03
C GLY A 62 -2.38 1.61 4.51
N VAL A 63 -3.36 0.86 5.00
CA VAL A 63 -3.81 0.97 6.39
C VAL A 63 -2.83 0.25 7.30
N PRO A 64 -2.26 0.93 8.34
CA PRO A 64 -1.44 0.23 9.30
C PRO A 64 -2.26 -0.87 9.98
N CYS A 65 -1.65 -2.06 10.02
CA CYS A 65 -2.19 -3.19 10.76
C CYS A 65 -1.57 -3.18 12.17
N PRO A 66 -2.31 -3.54 13.20
CA PRO A 66 -1.73 -3.70 14.53
C PRO A 66 -0.49 -4.58 14.46
N PRO A 67 0.61 -4.27 15.17
CA PRO A 67 1.79 -5.12 15.15
C PRO A 67 1.46 -6.45 15.82
N PHE A 68 1.22 -7.43 15.01
CA PHE A 68 1.09 -8.82 15.39
C PHE A 68 2.49 -9.44 15.57
N SER A 69 3.41 -8.69 16.18
CA SER A 69 4.71 -9.24 16.55
C SER A 69 4.52 -10.28 17.65
N LYS A 70 5.10 -11.45 17.47
CA LYS A 70 5.15 -12.53 18.49
C LYS A 70 5.67 -12.07 19.86
N ALA A 71 6.19 -10.85 19.97
CA ALA A 71 6.76 -10.24 21.16
C ALA A 71 5.88 -9.17 21.83
N GLY A 72 4.70 -8.83 21.28
CA GLY A 72 3.79 -7.83 21.83
C GLY A 72 2.53 -8.46 22.46
N LYS A 73 1.91 -7.78 23.41
CA LYS A 73 0.59 -8.15 23.95
C LYS A 73 -0.39 -8.21 22.74
N GLN A 74 -0.97 -9.38 22.50
CA GLN A 74 -1.94 -9.65 21.42
C GLN A 74 -3.25 -8.86 21.68
N LEU A 75 -3.23 -7.54 21.45
CA LEU A 75 -4.40 -6.66 21.67
C LEU A 75 -5.44 -6.78 20.56
N GLY A 76 -5.08 -7.42 19.43
CA GLY A 76 -6.03 -7.66 18.32
C GLY A 76 -6.75 -6.38 17.85
N SER A 77 -8.07 -6.44 17.71
CA SER A 77 -8.93 -5.33 17.27
C SER A 77 -9.08 -4.17 18.27
N GLN A 78 -8.36 -4.18 19.40
CA GLN A 78 -8.33 -3.11 20.40
C GLN A 78 -7.04 -2.27 20.36
N ASP A 79 -6.16 -2.50 19.37
CA ASP A 79 -4.95 -1.70 19.20
C ASP A 79 -5.31 -0.35 18.55
N GLU A 80 -4.96 0.75 19.20
CA GLU A 80 -5.19 2.13 18.70
C GLU A 80 -4.55 2.40 17.34
N ARG A 81 -3.62 1.53 16.91
CA ARG A 81 -2.97 1.62 15.60
C ARG A 81 -3.76 0.92 14.49
N ASP A 82 -4.84 0.20 14.82
CA ASP A 82 -5.73 -0.41 13.83
C ASP A 82 -6.59 0.67 13.15
N LEU A 83 -6.23 1.04 11.93
CA LEU A 83 -6.99 2.00 11.14
C LEU A 83 -7.99 1.36 10.16
N PHE A 84 -8.18 0.03 10.14
CA PHE A 84 -9.24 -0.58 9.33
C PHE A 84 -10.64 -0.08 9.69
N PRO A 85 -11.02 0.08 10.98
CA PRO A 85 -12.30 0.68 11.33
C PRO A 85 -12.47 2.09 10.74
N GLN A 86 -11.42 2.89 10.71
CA GLN A 86 -11.46 4.23 10.12
C GLN A 86 -11.55 4.19 8.59
N ALA A 87 -10.87 3.24 7.94
CA ALA A 87 -11.03 3.04 6.51
C ALA A 87 -12.47 2.64 6.15
N ILE A 88 -13.10 1.76 6.94
CA ILE A 88 -14.50 1.36 6.75
C ILE A 88 -15.45 2.56 6.98
N ARG A 89 -15.19 3.41 7.99
CA ARG A 89 -15.95 4.65 8.20
C ARG A 89 -15.85 5.57 6.98
N VAL A 90 -14.66 5.79 6.46
CA VAL A 90 -14.46 6.61 5.24
C VAL A 90 -15.23 6.02 4.05
N VAL A 91 -15.27 4.70 3.91
CA VAL A 91 -16.06 4.03 2.86
C VAL A 91 -17.56 4.24 3.08
N ASP A 92 -18.04 4.16 4.31
CA ASP A 92 -19.46 4.39 4.64
C ASP A 92 -19.90 5.82 4.34
N GLU A 93 -19.07 6.82 4.69
CA GLU A 93 -19.29 8.23 4.41
C GLU A 93 -19.25 8.54 2.91
N SER A 94 -18.18 8.13 2.23
CA SER A 94 -17.94 8.50 0.83
C SER A 94 -18.66 7.62 -0.20
N ARG A 95 -19.06 6.39 0.17
CA ARG A 95 -19.74 5.43 -0.72
C ARG A 95 -19.07 5.26 -2.08
N PRO A 96 -17.76 4.95 -2.14
CA PRO A 96 -17.03 4.81 -3.39
C PRO A 96 -17.55 3.64 -4.23
N LYS A 97 -17.25 3.65 -5.55
CA LYS A 97 -17.51 2.48 -6.40
C LYS A 97 -16.59 1.30 -6.05
N ALA A 98 -15.34 1.60 -5.69
CA ALA A 98 -14.32 0.63 -5.34
C ALA A 98 -13.51 1.07 -4.12
N VAL A 99 -12.98 0.07 -3.41
CA VAL A 99 -12.03 0.23 -2.30
C VAL A 99 -10.81 -0.62 -2.60
N MET A 100 -9.59 -0.11 -2.38
CA MET A 100 -8.34 -0.85 -2.49
C MET A 100 -7.46 -0.57 -1.27
N LEU A 101 -7.28 -1.56 -0.41
CA LEU A 101 -6.43 -1.42 0.77
C LEU A 101 -5.23 -2.35 0.65
N GLU A 102 -4.04 -1.79 0.89
CA GLU A 102 -2.78 -2.53 0.88
C GLU A 102 -2.35 -2.86 2.31
N ASN A 103 -1.74 -4.04 2.47
CA ASN A 103 -1.15 -4.44 3.73
C ASN A 103 0.01 -5.44 3.54
N VAL A 104 0.70 -5.75 4.64
CA VAL A 104 1.77 -6.74 4.65
C VAL A 104 1.23 -8.17 4.52
N ARG A 105 2.06 -9.08 3.98
CA ARG A 105 1.71 -10.50 3.79
C ARG A 105 1.18 -11.15 5.08
N GLY A 106 1.76 -10.80 6.25
CA GLY A 106 1.39 -11.40 7.52
C GLY A 106 -0.11 -11.30 7.85
N LEU A 107 -0.83 -10.34 7.26
CA LEU A 107 -2.29 -10.24 7.42
C LEU A 107 -3.04 -11.48 6.88
N LEU A 108 -2.43 -12.27 5.99
CA LEU A 108 -3.01 -13.54 5.50
C LEU A 108 -2.74 -14.74 6.40
N ASP A 109 -1.89 -14.61 7.43
CA ASP A 109 -1.62 -15.72 8.33
C ASP A 109 -2.91 -16.24 8.98
N PRO A 110 -3.01 -17.55 9.28
CA PRO A 110 -4.24 -18.16 9.81
C PRO A 110 -4.79 -17.49 11.06
N MET A 111 -3.93 -16.95 11.91
CA MET A 111 -4.32 -16.26 13.15
C MET A 111 -5.16 -15.00 12.91
N PHE A 112 -5.12 -14.42 11.70
CA PHE A 112 -5.90 -13.21 11.32
C PHE A 112 -7.13 -13.53 10.48
N LYS A 113 -7.50 -14.80 10.36
CA LYS A 113 -8.65 -15.21 9.58
C LYS A 113 -9.92 -14.49 10.04
N ASP A 114 -10.24 -14.55 11.33
CA ASP A 114 -11.44 -13.95 11.89
C ASP A 114 -11.45 -12.41 11.74
N TYR A 115 -10.26 -11.80 11.85
CA TYR A 115 -10.11 -10.37 11.65
C TYR A 115 -10.40 -9.95 10.20
N ARG A 116 -9.85 -10.67 9.21
CA ARG A 116 -10.14 -10.42 7.78
C ARG A 116 -11.62 -10.66 7.47
N GLU A 117 -12.20 -11.71 8.05
CA GLU A 117 -13.61 -12.03 7.87
C GLU A 117 -14.51 -10.92 8.42
N LYS A 118 -14.18 -10.37 9.59
CA LYS A 118 -14.89 -9.21 10.16
C LYS A 118 -14.84 -7.99 9.24
N ILE A 119 -13.66 -7.65 8.67
CA ILE A 119 -13.54 -6.55 7.72
C ILE A 119 -14.41 -6.79 6.49
N SER A 120 -14.34 -8.00 5.92
CA SER A 120 -15.15 -8.37 4.75
C SER A 120 -16.65 -8.28 5.05
N LEU A 121 -17.11 -8.79 6.18
CA LEU A 121 -18.52 -8.75 6.57
C LEU A 121 -19.04 -7.32 6.76
N GLN A 122 -18.23 -6.43 7.35
CA GLN A 122 -18.62 -5.03 7.51
C GLN A 122 -18.82 -4.33 6.16
N LEU A 123 -17.95 -4.55 5.19
CA LEU A 123 -18.09 -3.95 3.85
C LEU A 123 -19.20 -4.65 3.03
N GLN A 124 -19.41 -5.95 3.22
CA GLN A 124 -20.53 -6.65 2.62
C GLN A 124 -21.88 -6.12 3.13
N ALA A 125 -21.97 -5.77 4.42
CA ALA A 125 -23.15 -5.12 5.00
C ALA A 125 -23.40 -3.72 4.39
N LEU A 126 -22.36 -3.03 3.95
CA LEU A 126 -22.46 -1.77 3.20
C LEU A 126 -22.81 -1.95 1.71
N GLY A 127 -22.95 -3.20 1.23
CA GLY A 127 -23.35 -3.52 -0.14
C GLY A 127 -22.21 -3.87 -1.09
N TYR A 128 -20.98 -4.04 -0.59
CA TYR A 128 -19.82 -4.38 -1.42
C TYR A 128 -19.63 -5.89 -1.55
N TRP A 129 -19.08 -6.32 -2.69
CA TRP A 129 -18.39 -7.60 -2.83
C TRP A 129 -16.95 -7.42 -2.41
N THR A 130 -16.32 -8.43 -1.80
CA THR A 130 -14.96 -8.30 -1.25
C THR A 130 -14.08 -9.48 -1.61
N ASP A 131 -12.79 -9.22 -1.86
CA ASP A 131 -11.79 -10.26 -2.07
C ASP A 131 -10.41 -9.83 -1.58
N TRP A 132 -9.55 -10.84 -1.30
CA TRP A 132 -8.18 -10.67 -0.81
C TRP A 132 -7.21 -11.38 -1.74
N HIS A 133 -6.15 -10.71 -2.15
CA HIS A 133 -5.14 -11.33 -3.01
C HIS A 133 -3.73 -10.99 -2.54
N LEU A 134 -2.80 -11.95 -2.69
CA LEU A 134 -1.38 -11.74 -2.41
C LEU A 134 -0.64 -11.50 -3.74
N PHE A 135 0.02 -10.36 -3.83
CA PHE A 135 0.92 -10.04 -4.92
C PHE A 135 2.37 -9.96 -4.45
N ASN A 136 3.30 -10.22 -5.35
CA ASN A 136 4.70 -9.88 -5.15
C ASN A 136 5.08 -8.81 -6.20
N ALA A 137 5.67 -7.71 -5.78
CA ALA A 137 6.03 -6.62 -6.69
C ALA A 137 6.98 -7.08 -7.82
N ALA A 138 7.81 -8.09 -7.55
CA ALA A 138 8.68 -8.69 -8.56
C ALA A 138 7.89 -9.28 -9.74
N ASP A 139 6.70 -9.82 -9.51
CA ASP A 139 5.85 -10.39 -10.56
C ASP A 139 5.30 -9.34 -11.53
N PHE A 140 5.50 -8.05 -11.21
CA PHE A 140 5.08 -6.89 -12.00
C PHE A 140 6.25 -6.01 -12.45
N GLY A 141 7.46 -6.60 -12.56
CA GLY A 141 8.63 -5.92 -13.12
C GLY A 141 9.43 -5.05 -12.14
N VAL A 142 9.11 -5.07 -10.85
CA VAL A 142 9.91 -4.39 -9.82
C VAL A 142 11.06 -5.30 -9.38
N CYS A 143 12.30 -4.80 -9.34
CA CYS A 143 13.46 -5.58 -8.92
C CYS A 143 13.51 -5.79 -7.38
N GLN A 144 12.36 -6.12 -6.78
CA GLN A 144 12.24 -6.32 -5.34
C GLN A 144 11.24 -7.41 -5.00
N LEU A 145 11.66 -8.37 -4.19
CA LEU A 145 10.79 -9.34 -3.54
C LEU A 145 9.99 -8.62 -2.45
N ARG A 146 8.80 -8.14 -2.81
CA ARG A 146 7.92 -7.38 -1.92
C ARG A 146 6.50 -7.94 -1.95
N PRO A 147 6.23 -9.00 -1.16
CA PRO A 147 4.88 -9.55 -1.07
C PRO A 147 3.95 -8.56 -0.34
N ARG A 148 2.78 -8.30 -0.93
CA ARG A 148 1.75 -7.41 -0.38
C ARG A 148 0.37 -8.00 -0.59
N VAL A 149 -0.43 -7.90 0.45
CA VAL A 149 -1.85 -8.22 0.39
C VAL A 149 -2.59 -7.01 -0.14
N ILE A 150 -3.41 -7.23 -1.14
CA ILE A 150 -4.37 -6.24 -1.62
C ILE A 150 -5.77 -6.75 -1.29
N PHE A 151 -6.49 -5.93 -0.56
CA PHE A 151 -7.91 -6.11 -0.33
C PHE A 151 -8.70 -5.21 -1.28
N VAL A 152 -9.70 -5.78 -1.93
CA VAL A 152 -10.60 -5.04 -2.80
C VAL A 152 -12.03 -5.21 -2.32
N ALA A 153 -12.78 -4.09 -2.29
CA ALA A 153 -14.22 -4.11 -2.16
C ALA A 153 -14.85 -3.33 -3.32
N LEU A 154 -15.85 -3.91 -3.96
CA LEU A 154 -16.49 -3.35 -5.16
C LEU A 154 -17.99 -3.32 -4.98
N GLN A 155 -18.67 -2.28 -5.46
CA GLN A 155 -20.12 -2.30 -5.58
C GLN A 155 -20.56 -3.52 -6.38
N ARG A 156 -21.68 -4.13 -6.01
CA ARG A 156 -22.06 -5.45 -6.53
C ARG A 156 -22.34 -5.48 -8.03
N ASP A 157 -22.72 -4.36 -8.61
CA ASP A 157 -22.98 -4.22 -10.04
C ASP A 157 -21.69 -4.22 -10.87
N ILE A 158 -20.57 -3.73 -10.33
CA ILE A 158 -19.29 -3.72 -11.03
C ILE A 158 -18.41 -4.94 -10.71
N ALA A 159 -18.64 -5.61 -9.59
CA ALA A 159 -17.86 -6.76 -9.15
C ALA A 159 -17.73 -7.90 -10.20
N PRO A 160 -18.76 -8.24 -11.00
CA PRO A 160 -18.65 -9.28 -12.04
C PRO A 160 -17.64 -8.97 -13.13
N HIS A 161 -17.28 -7.70 -13.32
CA HIS A 161 -16.33 -7.25 -14.35
C HIS A 161 -14.89 -7.19 -13.83
N PHE A 162 -14.69 -7.31 -12.52
CA PHE A 162 -13.36 -7.28 -11.91
C PHE A 162 -12.59 -8.57 -12.16
N ARG A 163 -11.31 -8.43 -12.45
CA ARG A 163 -10.35 -9.55 -12.52
C ARG A 163 -9.04 -9.10 -11.88
N TRP A 164 -8.45 -9.96 -11.07
CA TRP A 164 -7.10 -9.73 -10.59
C TRP A 164 -6.12 -9.71 -11.76
N PRO A 165 -5.16 -8.77 -11.79
CA PRO A 165 -4.14 -8.75 -12.83
C PRO A 165 -3.26 -10.00 -12.76
N ALA A 166 -2.90 -10.55 -13.91
CA ALA A 166 -1.94 -11.64 -14.01
C ALA A 166 -0.51 -11.12 -13.85
N PRO A 167 0.42 -11.92 -13.31
CA PRO A 167 1.83 -11.62 -13.31
C PRO A 167 2.36 -11.29 -14.71
N SER A 168 3.41 -10.46 -14.78
CA SER A 168 4.14 -10.19 -16.01
C SER A 168 4.75 -11.49 -16.57
N MET A 169 4.73 -11.63 -17.90
CA MET A 169 5.42 -12.74 -18.58
C MET A 169 6.94 -12.55 -18.64
N THR A 170 7.44 -11.36 -18.33
CA THR A 170 8.88 -11.04 -18.32
C THR A 170 9.42 -11.10 -16.90
N LEU A 171 10.62 -11.67 -16.73
CA LEU A 171 11.32 -11.63 -15.45
C LEU A 171 11.64 -10.17 -15.09
N PRO A 172 11.57 -9.82 -13.81
CA PRO A 172 12.00 -8.50 -13.36
C PRO A 172 13.51 -8.34 -13.57
N PRO A 173 13.99 -7.11 -13.83
CA PRO A 173 15.43 -6.86 -13.92
C PRO A 173 16.10 -7.13 -12.57
N THR A 174 17.38 -7.46 -12.59
CA THR A 174 18.21 -7.54 -11.38
C THR A 174 18.55 -6.15 -10.87
N VAL A 175 19.03 -6.07 -9.63
CA VAL A 175 19.50 -4.80 -9.05
C VAL A 175 20.64 -4.20 -9.87
N GLY A 176 21.58 -5.04 -10.32
CA GLY A 176 22.70 -4.61 -11.15
C GLY A 176 22.29 -4.04 -12.51
N GLU A 177 21.30 -4.68 -13.16
CA GLU A 177 20.74 -4.16 -14.42
C GLU A 177 19.99 -2.84 -14.23
N LEU A 178 19.21 -2.71 -13.16
CA LEU A 178 18.38 -1.52 -12.94
C LEU A 178 19.17 -0.31 -12.46
N LEU A 179 20.16 -0.50 -11.62
CA LEU A 179 20.90 0.58 -10.96
C LEU A 179 22.29 0.80 -11.53
N GLY A 180 22.74 -0.03 -12.47
CA GLY A 180 24.13 0.02 -12.99
C GLY A 180 24.51 1.39 -13.55
N ASP A 181 23.66 1.98 -14.38
CA ASP A 181 23.92 3.29 -14.98
C ASP A 181 23.99 4.39 -13.91
N LEU A 182 23.09 4.37 -12.92
CA LEU A 182 23.11 5.33 -11.81
C LEU A 182 24.37 5.20 -10.95
N MET A 183 24.84 3.98 -10.73
CA MET A 183 26.10 3.73 -9.99
C MET A 183 27.33 4.20 -10.79
N ALA A 184 27.25 4.18 -12.12
CA ALA A 184 28.33 4.63 -13.01
C ALA A 184 28.40 6.16 -13.18
N GLU A 185 27.34 6.92 -12.88
CA GLU A 185 27.26 8.38 -13.12
C GLU A 185 28.44 9.21 -12.55
N ARG A 186 29.03 8.75 -11.44
CA ARG A 186 30.15 9.42 -10.78
C ARG A 186 31.52 8.79 -11.11
N HIS A 187 31.60 8.04 -12.19
CA HIS A 187 32.84 7.36 -12.64
C HIS A 187 33.47 6.47 -11.57
N TRP A 188 32.61 5.79 -10.77
CA TRP A 188 33.09 4.83 -9.77
C TRP A 188 33.68 3.59 -10.45
N GLU A 189 34.99 3.36 -10.27
CA GLU A 189 35.73 2.26 -10.93
C GLU A 189 35.21 0.86 -10.53
N GLY A 190 34.63 0.71 -9.34
CA GLY A 190 34.08 -0.57 -8.86
C GLY A 190 32.71 -0.95 -9.42
N VAL A 191 32.13 -0.18 -10.35
CA VAL A 191 30.76 -0.39 -10.84
C VAL A 191 30.55 -1.75 -11.50
N THR A 192 31.54 -2.23 -12.27
CA THR A 192 31.44 -3.51 -12.98
C THR A 192 31.38 -4.70 -12.02
N ASP A 193 32.25 -4.72 -11.03
CA ASP A 193 32.30 -5.78 -10.02
C ASP A 193 31.03 -5.74 -9.16
N TRP A 194 30.57 -4.53 -8.82
CA TRP A 194 29.31 -4.35 -8.09
C TRP A 194 28.12 -4.88 -8.90
N GLN A 195 28.00 -4.56 -10.19
CA GLN A 195 26.90 -5.05 -11.04
C GLN A 195 26.87 -6.57 -11.11
N GLN A 196 28.04 -7.21 -11.22
CA GLN A 196 28.13 -8.68 -11.20
C GLN A 196 27.68 -9.27 -9.87
N GLY A 197 28.04 -8.64 -8.74
CA GLY A 197 27.60 -9.03 -7.40
C GLY A 197 26.11 -8.76 -7.14
N ALA A 198 25.54 -7.75 -7.80
CA ALA A 198 24.14 -7.33 -7.66
C ALA A 198 23.20 -8.03 -8.68
N ASN A 199 23.57 -9.20 -9.20
CA ASN A 199 22.83 -9.95 -10.22
C ASN A 199 21.67 -10.76 -9.64
N ASN A 200 20.87 -10.15 -8.76
CA ASN A 200 19.70 -10.75 -8.14
C ASN A 200 18.60 -9.70 -7.94
N ILE A 201 17.38 -10.19 -7.67
CA ILE A 201 16.26 -9.36 -7.24
C ILE A 201 16.49 -8.99 -5.76
N ALA A 202 16.32 -7.72 -5.40
CA ALA A 202 16.48 -7.26 -4.01
C ALA A 202 15.45 -7.91 -3.07
N PRO A 203 15.81 -8.18 -1.81
CA PRO A 203 14.83 -8.45 -0.77
C PRO A 203 13.95 -7.21 -0.52
N THR A 204 12.87 -7.38 0.26
CA THR A 204 12.06 -6.22 0.68
C THR A 204 12.96 -5.20 1.40
N LEU A 205 12.98 -3.97 0.89
CA LEU A 205 13.61 -2.86 1.61
C LEU A 205 12.75 -2.53 2.84
N VAL A 206 13.40 -2.52 3.99
CA VAL A 206 12.77 -2.17 5.27
C VAL A 206 13.43 -0.88 5.78
N GLY A 207 12.61 0.03 6.31
CA GLY A 207 13.10 1.19 7.04
C GLY A 207 13.74 0.73 8.34
N GLY A 208 14.87 1.31 8.71
CA GLY A 208 15.45 1.08 10.02
C GLY A 208 14.52 1.57 11.13
N SER A 209 14.45 0.86 12.28
CA SER A 209 13.70 1.34 13.42
C SER A 209 14.25 2.68 13.91
N LYS A 210 13.38 3.63 14.25
CA LYS A 210 13.78 4.93 14.81
C LYS A 210 14.61 4.80 16.11
N LYS A 211 14.54 3.65 16.79
CA LYS A 211 15.25 3.39 18.06
C LYS A 211 16.60 2.70 17.87
N HIS A 212 16.76 1.84 16.86
CA HIS A 212 17.90 0.94 16.78
C HIS A 212 18.49 0.76 15.37
N GLY A 213 17.96 1.43 14.35
CA GLY A 213 18.45 1.32 12.97
C GLY A 213 18.36 -0.09 12.37
N GLY A 214 17.59 -0.98 12.98
CA GLY A 214 17.37 -2.35 12.52
C GLY A 214 16.14 -2.46 11.60
N PRO A 215 15.95 -3.60 10.95
CA PRO A 215 14.74 -3.86 10.17
C PRO A 215 13.51 -3.93 11.10
N ASP A 216 12.43 -3.30 10.69
CA ASP A 216 11.13 -3.38 11.37
C ASP A 216 10.47 -4.75 11.14
#